data_6864ae1e0dd69c7332976d41794e696a
#
_entry.id   6864ae1e0dd69c7332976d41794e696a
#
_cell.length_a   1.000
_cell.length_b   1.000
_cell.length_c   1.000
_cell.angle_alpha   90.00
_cell.angle_beta   90.00
_cell.angle_gamma   90.00
#
_symmetry.space_group_name_H-M   'P 1'
#
loop_
_entity.id
_entity.type
_entity.pdbx_description
1 polymer ?
#
loop_
_entity_poly.entity_id
_entity_poly.type
_entity_poly.pdbx_seq_one_letter_code
_entity_poly.pdbx_strand_id
1 'polypeptide(L)'
;WFEDVKERSPRVRYGRVHLYNNLYSASPGADYPYGYSIGVGFKSRIVAEDNVFALPQRANLTPFKLWRGERIGASGNRWADAIAGPDVDAVALLQRQSASASISAEPGWVVPYGYARDAVVDVAAKVRAGAGAGRQP
;
A
#
# COMPACT_ATOMS: atom_id res chain seq x y z
N TRP A 1 -6.40 -9.34 -0.16
CA TRP A 1 -5.90 -9.40 1.21
C TRP A 1 -4.47 -9.94 1.24
N PHE A 2 -3.58 -9.19 1.84
CA PHE A 2 -2.19 -9.59 2.09
C PHE A 2 -2.04 -9.75 3.60
N GLU A 3 -2.10 -10.98 4.09
CA GLU A 3 -2.02 -11.32 5.52
C GLU A 3 -0.67 -11.96 5.81
N ASP A 4 0.03 -11.42 6.80
CA ASP A 4 1.33 -11.91 7.26
C ASP A 4 2.38 -12.06 6.16
N VAL A 5 2.29 -11.22 5.13
CA VAL A 5 3.29 -11.17 4.07
C VAL A 5 4.42 -10.24 4.49
N LYS A 6 5.64 -10.78 4.50
CA LYS A 6 6.82 -10.04 4.95
C LYS A 6 7.09 -8.81 4.10
N GLU A 7 7.09 -8.96 2.77
CA GLU A 7 7.46 -7.90 1.84
C GLU A 7 6.96 -8.15 0.41
N ARG A 8 7.07 -7.14 -0.46
CA ARG A 8 6.79 -7.26 -1.90
C ARG A 8 5.33 -7.56 -2.24
N SER A 9 4.43 -6.74 -1.72
CA SER A 9 2.99 -6.90 -1.95
C SER A 9 2.35 -5.69 -2.67
N PRO A 10 2.82 -5.31 -3.86
CA PRO A 10 3.97 -5.79 -4.62
C PRO A 10 5.27 -4.97 -4.42
N ARG A 11 6.39 -5.44 -4.93
CA ARG A 11 7.54 -4.62 -5.30
C ARG A 11 7.55 -4.43 -6.81
N VAL A 12 7.51 -3.19 -7.27
CA VAL A 12 7.37 -2.86 -8.69
C VAL A 12 8.68 -2.29 -9.25
N ARG A 13 9.04 -2.74 -10.44
CA ARG A 13 10.17 -2.26 -11.21
C ARG A 13 9.77 -2.21 -12.68
N TYR A 14 9.96 -1.05 -13.35
CA TYR A 14 9.56 -0.78 -14.74
C TYR A 14 8.07 -0.92 -15.05
N GLY A 15 7.21 -1.27 -14.10
CA GLY A 15 5.80 -1.56 -14.34
C GLY A 15 4.86 -0.41 -14.01
N ARG A 16 3.67 -0.47 -14.60
CA ARG A 16 2.49 0.32 -14.22
C ARG A 16 1.59 -0.56 -13.41
N VAL A 17 1.29 -0.18 -12.18
CA VAL A 17 0.49 -0.99 -11.26
C VAL A 17 -0.54 -0.11 -10.58
N HIS A 18 -1.77 -0.61 -10.53
CA HIS A 18 -2.88 0.00 -9.82
C HIS A 18 -3.28 -0.88 -8.64
N LEU A 19 -3.18 -0.32 -7.44
CA LEU A 19 -3.47 -0.99 -6.17
C LEU A 19 -4.58 -0.23 -5.48
N TYR A 20 -5.76 -0.82 -5.37
CA TYR A 20 -6.86 -0.18 -4.67
C TYR A 20 -7.67 -1.17 -3.84
N ASN A 21 -8.23 -0.68 -2.75
CA ASN A 21 -9.06 -1.44 -1.83
C ASN A 21 -8.41 -2.74 -1.29
N ASN A 22 -7.09 -2.73 -1.12
CA ASN A 22 -6.39 -3.85 -0.49
C ASN A 22 -6.33 -3.66 1.02
N LEU A 23 -6.40 -4.78 1.74
CA LEU A 23 -6.08 -4.87 3.15
C LEU A 23 -4.71 -5.53 3.30
N TYR A 24 -3.78 -4.81 3.94
CA TYR A 24 -2.47 -5.32 4.35
C TYR A 24 -2.52 -5.51 5.87
N SER A 25 -2.35 -6.74 6.33
CA SER A 25 -2.37 -7.05 7.75
C SER A 25 -1.17 -7.88 8.18
N ALA A 26 -0.71 -7.66 9.39
CA ALA A 26 0.36 -8.43 10.00
C ALA A 26 0.02 -8.73 11.45
N SER A 27 0.24 -9.99 11.84
CA SER A 27 0.00 -10.47 13.20
C SER A 27 1.25 -10.29 14.07
N PRO A 28 1.08 -9.93 15.39
CA PRO A 28 2.19 -9.83 16.33
C PRO A 28 2.81 -11.17 16.55
N GLY A 29 3.16 -12.02 16.09
CA GLY A 29 3.70 -13.36 16.32
C GLY A 29 3.81 -14.19 15.04
N ALA A 30 3.69 -13.52 13.89
CA ALA A 30 3.89 -14.17 12.60
C ALA A 30 5.31 -14.72 12.49
N ASP A 31 5.46 -15.87 11.84
CA ASP A 31 6.76 -16.53 11.64
C ASP A 31 7.78 -15.64 10.92
N TYR A 32 7.28 -14.74 10.07
CA TYR A 32 8.09 -13.77 9.36
C TYR A 32 7.73 -12.35 9.81
N PRO A 33 8.69 -11.59 10.36
CA PRO A 33 8.41 -10.21 10.74
C PRO A 33 8.08 -9.37 9.51
N TYR A 34 7.08 -8.49 9.65
CA TYR A 34 6.69 -7.56 8.61
C TYR A 34 7.86 -6.63 8.23
N GLY A 35 8.08 -6.42 6.96
CA GLY A 35 9.07 -5.51 6.43
C GLY A 35 8.44 -4.29 5.76
N TYR A 36 7.73 -4.51 4.66
CA TYR A 36 7.00 -3.46 3.94
C TYR A 36 5.91 -4.06 3.04
N SER A 37 4.94 -3.26 2.65
CA SER A 37 3.89 -3.70 1.71
C SER A 37 4.27 -3.36 0.26
N ILE A 38 4.39 -2.09 -0.08
CA ILE A 38 4.55 -1.61 -1.45
C ILE A 38 5.98 -1.12 -1.68
N GLY A 39 6.71 -1.80 -2.54
CA GLY A 39 8.06 -1.43 -2.95
C GLY A 39 8.06 -0.55 -4.20
N VAL A 40 8.54 0.69 -4.07
CA VAL A 40 8.62 1.67 -5.14
C VAL A 40 9.99 1.57 -5.79
N GLY A 41 10.06 0.81 -6.85
CA GLY A 41 11.30 0.45 -7.53
C GLY A 41 11.64 1.35 -8.71
N PHE A 42 12.79 1.07 -9.31
CA PHE A 42 13.33 1.83 -10.42
C PHE A 42 12.33 1.87 -11.59
N LYS A 43 12.00 3.09 -12.04
CA LYS A 43 11.02 3.36 -13.11
C LYS A 43 9.64 2.74 -12.90
N SER A 44 9.26 2.45 -11.67
CA SER A 44 7.90 2.04 -11.36
C SER A 44 6.92 3.22 -11.47
N ARG A 45 5.69 2.91 -11.84
CA ARG A 45 4.58 3.86 -11.94
C ARG A 45 3.37 3.28 -11.23
N ILE A 46 3.28 3.57 -9.94
CA ILE A 46 2.26 3.00 -9.06
C ILE A 46 1.17 4.03 -8.79
N VAL A 47 -0.08 3.60 -8.90
CA VAL A 47 -1.26 4.29 -8.36
C VAL A 47 -1.78 3.44 -7.20
N ALA A 48 -1.77 3.99 -5.99
CA ALA A 48 -2.23 3.31 -4.78
C ALA A 48 -3.35 4.11 -4.11
N GLU A 49 -4.57 3.54 -4.07
CA GLU A 49 -5.79 4.26 -3.66
C GLU A 49 -6.61 3.45 -2.66
N ASP A 50 -7.05 4.13 -1.60
CA ASP A 50 -7.98 3.56 -0.61
C ASP A 50 -7.59 2.17 -0.08
N ASN A 51 -6.29 1.95 0.13
CA ASN A 51 -5.78 0.74 0.78
C ASN A 51 -5.75 0.93 2.30
N VAL A 52 -5.90 -0.16 3.04
CA VAL A 52 -5.89 -0.15 4.51
C VAL A 52 -4.68 -0.94 5.03
N PHE A 53 -3.93 -0.33 5.95
CA PHE A 53 -2.79 -0.94 6.63
C PHE A 53 -3.16 -1.25 8.08
N ALA A 54 -3.44 -2.53 8.36
CA ALA A 54 -3.72 -3.07 9.69
C ALA A 54 -2.46 -3.76 10.24
N LEU A 55 -1.51 -2.95 10.68
CA LEU A 55 -0.17 -3.39 11.07
C LEU A 55 0.06 -3.09 12.55
N PRO A 56 0.63 -4.01 13.35
CA PRO A 56 1.02 -3.73 14.71
C PRO A 56 2.22 -2.77 14.72
N GLN A 57 2.35 -1.98 15.78
CA GLN A 57 3.51 -1.09 15.98
C GLN A 57 3.83 -0.19 14.78
N ARG A 58 2.83 0.42 14.19
CA ARG A 58 2.95 1.21 12.96
C ARG A 58 4.05 2.28 12.96
N ALA A 59 4.42 2.81 14.12
CA ALA A 59 5.46 3.85 14.22
C ALA A 59 6.82 3.39 13.70
N ASN A 60 7.07 2.08 13.74
CA ASN A 60 8.32 1.46 13.30
C ASN A 60 8.18 0.77 11.94
N LEU A 61 7.04 0.93 11.28
CA LEU A 61 6.74 0.21 10.04
C LEU A 61 6.88 1.12 8.83
N THR A 62 7.21 0.49 7.71
CA THR A 62 7.41 1.16 6.43
C THR A 62 6.48 0.53 5.39
N PRO A 63 5.19 0.93 5.33
CA PRO A 63 4.26 0.36 4.35
C PRO A 63 4.68 0.62 2.91
N PHE A 64 5.39 1.72 2.68
CA PHE A 64 5.98 2.06 1.38
C PHE A 64 7.51 2.07 1.50
N LYS A 65 8.18 1.21 0.73
CA LYS A 65 9.65 1.09 0.74
C LYS A 65 10.27 1.63 -0.55
N LEU A 66 11.28 2.46 -0.40
CA LEU A 66 12.02 3.00 -1.54
C LEU A 66 13.07 2.00 -2.05
N TRP A 67 12.94 1.63 -3.32
CA TRP A 67 13.87 0.79 -4.06
C TRP A 67 14.33 1.46 -5.34
N ARG A 68 14.90 2.67 -5.23
CA ARG A 68 15.35 3.50 -6.34
C ARG A 68 14.21 4.01 -7.23
N GLY A 69 13.00 4.09 -6.71
CA GLY A 69 11.87 4.72 -7.37
C GLY A 69 11.92 6.23 -7.30
N GLU A 70 11.13 6.89 -8.14
CA GLU A 70 11.13 8.35 -8.28
C GLU A 70 9.73 8.95 -8.08
N ARG A 71 8.70 8.12 -8.07
CA ARG A 71 7.31 8.59 -8.03
C ARG A 71 6.33 7.56 -7.52
N ILE A 72 5.22 8.06 -6.98
CA ILE A 72 4.02 7.29 -6.66
C ILE A 72 2.82 8.22 -6.60
N GLY A 73 1.71 7.85 -7.23
CA GLY A 73 0.41 8.48 -6.99
C GLY A 73 -0.30 7.72 -5.86
N ALA A 74 -0.46 8.35 -4.71
CA ALA A 74 -1.10 7.72 -3.56
C ALA A 74 -2.18 8.63 -2.97
N SER A 75 -3.37 8.09 -2.74
CA SER A 75 -4.49 8.83 -2.16
C SER A 75 -5.43 7.90 -1.39
N GLY A 76 -6.04 8.42 -0.33
CA GLY A 76 -7.04 7.67 0.45
C GLY A 76 -6.52 6.49 1.24
N ASN A 77 -5.23 6.19 1.21
CA ASN A 77 -4.65 5.09 1.97
C ASN A 77 -4.67 5.40 3.47
N ARG A 78 -5.07 4.46 4.30
CA ARG A 78 -5.28 4.67 5.74
C ARG A 78 -4.62 3.61 6.60
N TRP A 79 -4.23 4.01 7.81
CA TRP A 79 -4.01 3.08 8.89
C TRP A 79 -5.35 2.57 9.43
N ALA A 80 -5.47 1.30 9.72
CA ALA A 80 -6.73 0.71 10.21
C ALA A 80 -7.18 1.32 11.55
N ASP A 81 -6.24 1.67 12.41
CA ASP A 81 -6.51 2.29 13.72
C ASP A 81 -6.69 3.82 13.66
N ALA A 82 -6.64 4.40 12.48
CA ALA A 82 -6.87 5.81 12.21
C ALA A 82 -7.61 6.01 10.89
N ILE A 83 -8.65 5.23 10.67
CA ILE A 83 -9.37 5.15 9.39
C ILE A 83 -10.03 6.47 9.00
N ALA A 84 -10.48 7.27 9.96
CA ALA A 84 -11.03 8.61 9.74
C ALA A 84 -9.96 9.72 9.71
N GLY A 85 -8.72 9.36 9.91
CA GLY A 85 -7.60 10.30 9.96
C GLY A 85 -7.07 10.69 8.56
N PRO A 86 -5.89 11.30 8.53
CA PRO A 86 -5.26 11.70 7.26
C PRO A 86 -4.78 10.48 6.48
N ASP A 87 -4.50 10.70 5.20
CA ASP A 87 -3.84 9.72 4.34
C ASP A 87 -2.48 9.30 4.92
N VAL A 88 -2.12 8.05 4.69
CA VAL A 88 -0.73 7.63 4.84
C VAL A 88 0.07 8.33 3.75
N ASP A 89 0.95 9.25 4.15
CA ASP A 89 1.73 10.05 3.21
C ASP A 89 2.89 9.23 2.63
N ALA A 90 2.62 8.57 1.52
CA ALA A 90 3.59 7.72 0.83
C ALA A 90 4.83 8.52 0.38
N VAL A 91 4.64 9.74 -0.12
CA VAL A 91 5.76 10.58 -0.59
C VAL A 91 6.67 10.95 0.57
N ALA A 92 6.11 11.40 1.69
CA ALA A 92 6.90 11.72 2.87
C ALA A 92 7.63 10.51 3.45
N LEU A 93 6.97 9.34 3.48
CA LEU A 93 7.60 8.09 3.94
C LEU A 93 8.79 7.69 3.06
N LEU A 94 8.64 7.77 1.74
CA LEU A 94 9.70 7.45 0.79
C LEU A 94 10.84 8.49 0.85
N GLN A 95 10.51 9.77 0.93
CA GLN A 95 11.48 10.86 0.98
C GLN A 95 12.40 10.74 2.21
N ARG A 96 11.88 10.31 3.34
CA ARG A 96 12.67 10.09 4.56
C ARG A 96 13.65 8.92 4.48
N GLN A 97 13.49 8.02 3.53
CA GLN A 97 14.36 6.85 3.36
C GLN A 97 15.65 7.16 2.59
N SER A 98 15.72 8.29 1.89
CA SER A 98 16.93 8.72 1.18
C SER A 98 16.99 10.24 1.11
N ALA A 99 18.02 10.82 1.67
CA ALA A 99 18.24 12.27 1.66
C ALA A 99 18.47 12.82 0.24
N SER A 100 18.98 12.01 -0.68
CA SER A 100 19.24 12.40 -2.06
C SER A 100 18.06 12.15 -3.01
N ALA A 101 17.02 11.50 -2.57
CA ALA A 101 15.84 11.22 -3.39
C ALA A 101 14.95 12.46 -3.51
N SER A 102 14.30 12.60 -4.67
CA SER A 102 13.24 13.56 -4.90
C SER A 102 12.04 12.78 -5.44
N ILE A 103 11.02 12.62 -4.60
CA ILE A 103 9.87 11.76 -4.90
C ILE A 103 8.71 12.60 -5.41
N SER A 104 8.25 12.33 -6.64
CA SER A 104 7.07 12.95 -7.21
C SER A 104 5.79 12.25 -6.75
N ALA A 105 4.75 13.04 -6.46
CA ALA A 105 3.40 12.56 -6.18
C ALA A 105 2.62 12.20 -7.45
N GLU A 106 3.18 12.46 -8.64
CA GLU A 106 2.57 12.14 -9.91
C GLU A 106 2.96 10.73 -10.35
N PRO A 107 2.01 9.81 -10.60
CA PRO A 107 2.32 8.43 -10.94
C PRO A 107 2.95 8.27 -12.34
N GLY A 108 2.82 9.28 -13.18
CA GLY A 108 3.35 9.29 -14.55
C GLY A 108 2.52 8.48 -15.54
N TRP A 109 1.29 8.13 -15.20
CA TRP A 109 0.29 7.53 -16.08
C TRP A 109 -1.11 7.69 -15.50
N VAL A 110 -2.12 7.51 -16.35
CA VAL A 110 -3.53 7.49 -15.97
C VAL A 110 -4.02 6.07 -16.08
N VAL A 111 -4.78 5.60 -15.09
CA VAL A 111 -5.40 4.26 -15.13
C VAL A 111 -6.36 4.22 -16.33
N PRO A 112 -6.16 3.29 -17.29
CA PRO A 112 -6.84 3.36 -18.59
C PRO A 112 -8.19 2.65 -18.63
N TYR A 113 -8.77 2.34 -17.50
CA TYR A 113 -10.07 1.65 -17.39
C TYR A 113 -10.94 2.29 -16.31
N GLY A 114 -12.26 2.16 -16.48
CA GLY A 114 -13.21 2.51 -15.43
C GLY A 114 -13.18 1.51 -14.29
N TYR A 115 -13.25 2.00 -13.06
CA TYR A 115 -13.29 1.17 -11.85
C TYR A 115 -14.11 1.86 -10.76
N ALA A 116 -14.70 1.06 -9.88
CA ALA A 116 -15.40 1.52 -8.71
C ALA A 116 -14.58 1.15 -7.47
N ARG A 117 -14.38 2.12 -6.59
CA ARG A 117 -13.70 1.91 -5.31
C ARG A 117 -14.71 1.86 -4.18
N ASP A 118 -14.54 0.94 -3.27
CA ASP A 118 -15.21 0.98 -1.99
C ASP A 118 -14.67 2.13 -1.14
N ALA A 119 -15.51 2.73 -0.31
CA ALA A 119 -15.05 3.69 0.68
C ALA A 119 -14.00 3.04 1.59
N VAL A 120 -12.91 3.73 1.86
CA VAL A 120 -11.78 3.15 2.61
C VAL A 120 -12.19 2.64 3.99
N VAL A 121 -13.20 3.25 4.62
CA VAL A 121 -13.74 2.82 5.92
C VAL A 121 -14.36 1.42 5.88
N ASP A 122 -14.82 0.96 4.72
CA ASP A 122 -15.47 -0.34 4.52
C ASP A 122 -14.52 -1.43 4.05
N VAL A 123 -13.34 -1.07 3.57
CA VAL A 123 -12.40 -1.99 2.90
C VAL A 123 -12.03 -3.17 3.80
N ALA A 124 -11.63 -2.93 5.03
CA ALA A 124 -11.20 -4.01 5.91
C ALA A 124 -12.30 -5.04 6.17
N ALA A 125 -13.53 -4.59 6.42
CA ALA A 125 -14.67 -5.47 6.66
C ALA A 125 -15.06 -6.27 5.41
N LYS A 126 -15.14 -5.61 4.26
CA LYS A 126 -15.46 -6.25 2.98
C LYS A 126 -14.41 -7.27 2.57
N VAL A 127 -13.15 -6.93 2.70
CA VAL A 127 -12.05 -7.83 2.37
C VAL A 127 -12.06 -9.06 3.28
N ARG A 128 -12.22 -8.89 4.59
CA ARG A 128 -12.31 -10.04 5.52
C ARG A 128 -13.51 -10.93 5.28
N ALA A 129 -14.62 -10.35 4.84
CA ALA A 129 -15.83 -11.12 4.53
C ALA A 129 -15.73 -11.89 3.21
N GLY A 130 -15.12 -11.30 2.17
CA GLY A 130 -15.21 -11.79 0.80
C GLY A 130 -13.92 -12.30 0.18
N ALA A 131 -12.74 -11.89 0.66
CA ALA A 131 -11.47 -12.31 0.08
C ALA A 131 -10.94 -13.59 0.72
N GLY A 132 -10.19 -14.35 -0.06
CA GLY A 132 -9.49 -15.55 0.40
C GLY A 132 -9.85 -16.79 -0.41
N ALA A 133 -8.93 -17.75 -0.40
CA ALA A 133 -9.14 -19.03 -1.09
C ALA A 133 -10.34 -19.78 -0.51
N GLY A 134 -11.17 -20.32 -1.39
CA GLY A 134 -12.37 -21.07 -1.01
C GLY A 134 -13.59 -20.20 -0.64
N ARG A 135 -13.46 -18.88 -0.72
CA ARG A 135 -14.61 -17.98 -0.60
C ARG A 135 -15.13 -17.65 -1.99
N GLN A 136 -16.18 -18.33 -2.38
CA GLN A 136 -16.92 -18.02 -3.60
C GLN A 136 -18.09 -17.08 -3.27
N PRO A 137 -18.42 -16.13 -4.11
CA PRO A 137 -19.61 -15.31 -3.94
C PRO A 137 -20.89 -16.14 -4.07
#